data_83b426401999c019571afece7c86c9c1
#
_entry.id   83b426401999c019571afece7c86c9c1
#
_cell.length_a   1.000
_cell.length_b   1.000
_cell.length_c   1.000
_cell.angle_alpha   90.00
_cell.angle_beta   90.00
_cell.angle_gamma   90.00
#
_symmetry.space_group_name_H-M   'P 1'
#
loop_
_entity.id
_entity.type
_entity.pdbx_description
1 polymer ?
#
loop_
_entity_poly.entity_id
_entity_poly.type
_entity_poly.pdbx_seq_one_letter_code
_entity_poly.pdbx_strand_id
1 'polypeptide(L)'
;MRRRGVGWFLALAFGASWIPWAIVWAAGYSLDDPIVQLLTAAFVPALAAIVTRRWITREGFADAGLRPRLSAAWTSYAIAALLPIGILATASALAGATGVWDVAAWQFGRDDLLFVGFALVVPVVAAPIFWGEEFGWTAYLRDRLVPGRPVARTVATGLIWGVWHWPLPWVG
;
A
#
# COMPACT_ATOMS: atom_id res chain seq x y z
N MET A 1 7.94 8.15 -24.69
CA MET A 1 6.63 8.35 -24.06
C MET A 1 6.58 7.85 -22.62
N ARG A 2 6.98 6.60 -22.29
CA ARG A 2 6.86 6.03 -20.90
C ARG A 2 7.59 6.84 -19.82
N ARG A 3 8.78 7.40 -20.06
CA ARG A 3 9.51 8.21 -19.05
C ARG A 3 8.84 9.56 -18.73
N ARG A 4 8.19 10.21 -19.70
CA ARG A 4 7.45 11.47 -19.45
C ARG A 4 6.24 11.23 -18.52
N GLY A 5 5.59 10.08 -18.61
CA GLY A 5 4.48 9.73 -17.73
C GLY A 5 4.89 9.58 -16.26
N VAL A 6 6.10 9.05 -15.98
CA VAL A 6 6.61 8.89 -14.60
C VAL A 6 6.72 10.24 -13.89
N GLY A 7 7.31 11.25 -14.55
CA GLY A 7 7.45 12.59 -13.96
C GLY A 7 6.09 13.22 -13.62
N TRP A 8 5.12 13.12 -14.52
CA TRP A 8 3.76 13.62 -14.27
C TRP A 8 3.04 12.85 -13.16
N PHE A 9 3.17 11.53 -13.15
CA PHE A 9 2.62 10.71 -12.07
C PHE A 9 3.17 11.13 -10.72
N LEU A 10 4.49 11.28 -10.59
CA LEU A 10 5.12 11.70 -9.35
C LEU A 10 4.68 13.11 -8.94
N ALA A 11 4.67 14.06 -9.87
CA ALA A 11 4.21 15.42 -9.59
C ALA A 11 2.76 15.45 -9.08
N LEU A 12 1.88 14.66 -9.68
CA LEU A 12 0.48 14.56 -9.27
C LEU A 12 0.36 13.83 -7.91
N ALA A 13 1.02 12.68 -7.72
CA ALA A 13 0.92 11.91 -6.49
C ALA A 13 1.48 12.69 -5.29
N PHE A 14 2.65 13.29 -5.43
CA PHE A 14 3.24 14.09 -4.36
C PHE A 14 2.48 15.40 -4.14
N GLY A 15 2.15 16.13 -5.20
CA GLY A 15 1.44 17.40 -5.09
C GLY A 15 0.05 17.26 -4.48
N ALA A 16 -0.72 16.25 -4.92
CA ALA A 16 -2.07 16.03 -4.42
C ALA A 16 -2.14 15.46 -2.99
N SER A 17 -1.02 14.94 -2.45
CA SER A 17 -0.94 14.55 -1.04
C SER A 17 -0.24 15.63 -0.19
N TRP A 18 0.94 16.06 -0.56
CA TRP A 18 1.76 16.95 0.26
C TRP A 18 1.17 18.35 0.42
N ILE A 19 0.50 18.88 -0.62
CA ILE A 19 -0.15 20.20 -0.50
C ILE A 19 -1.30 20.16 0.51
N PRO A 20 -2.29 19.23 0.41
CA PRO A 20 -3.31 19.07 1.45
C PRO A 20 -2.73 18.79 2.84
N TRP A 21 -1.70 17.96 2.97
CA TRP A 21 -1.06 17.68 4.27
C TRP A 21 -0.45 18.94 4.88
N ALA A 22 0.25 19.75 4.10
CA ALA A 22 0.78 21.02 4.56
C ALA A 22 -0.32 21.99 5.02
N ILE A 23 -1.47 22.02 4.31
CA ILE A 23 -2.63 22.86 4.68
C ILE A 23 -3.27 22.34 5.97
N VAL A 24 -3.51 21.05 6.09
CA VAL A 24 -4.11 20.42 7.29
C VAL A 24 -3.25 20.66 8.50
N TRP A 25 -1.95 20.43 8.36
CA TRP A 25 -0.98 20.70 9.44
C TRP A 25 -0.93 22.19 9.82
N ALA A 26 -0.84 23.10 8.87
CA ALA A 26 -0.83 24.53 9.12
C ALA A 26 -2.14 25.04 9.78
N ALA A 27 -3.25 24.33 9.56
CA ALA A 27 -4.53 24.58 10.22
C ALA A 27 -4.65 23.96 11.63
N GLY A 28 -3.59 23.28 12.11
CA GLY A 28 -3.55 22.67 13.44
C GLY A 28 -4.28 21.33 13.57
N TYR A 29 -4.58 20.67 12.47
CA TYR A 29 -5.17 19.32 12.47
C TYR A 29 -4.10 18.24 12.34
N SER A 30 -4.37 17.06 12.91
CA SER A 30 -3.49 15.90 12.80
C SER A 30 -3.60 15.23 11.44
N LEU A 31 -2.48 14.83 10.88
CA LEU A 31 -2.44 13.96 9.69
C LEU A 31 -2.73 12.49 10.01
N ASP A 32 -2.75 12.10 11.28
CA ASP A 32 -3.15 10.74 11.71
C ASP A 32 -4.66 10.54 11.68
N ASP A 33 -5.45 11.59 11.42
CA ASP A 33 -6.90 11.46 11.26
C ASP A 33 -7.23 10.53 10.08
N PRO A 34 -7.99 9.44 10.30
CA PRO A 34 -8.32 8.47 9.26
C PRO A 34 -9.03 9.08 8.05
N ILE A 35 -9.83 10.15 8.23
CA ILE A 35 -10.52 10.83 7.15
C ILE A 35 -9.52 11.62 6.31
N VAL A 36 -8.57 12.29 6.95
CA VAL A 36 -7.48 12.99 6.26
C VAL A 36 -6.68 12.00 5.43
N GLN A 37 -6.28 10.86 6.01
CA GLN A 37 -5.54 9.81 5.30
C GLN A 37 -6.34 9.24 4.14
N LEU A 38 -7.63 8.95 4.34
CA LEU A 38 -8.49 8.43 3.28
C LEU A 38 -8.60 9.38 2.09
N LEU A 39 -8.78 10.68 2.35
CA LEU A 39 -8.99 11.69 1.31
C LEU A 39 -7.71 12.15 0.61
N THR A 40 -6.58 12.16 1.31
CA THR A 40 -5.34 12.78 0.84
C THR A 40 -4.19 11.80 0.55
N ALA A 41 -4.35 10.54 0.94
CA ALA A 41 -3.36 9.49 0.72
C ALA A 41 -3.93 8.29 -0.06
N ALA A 42 -4.92 7.59 0.49
CA ALA A 42 -5.34 6.26 0.08
C ALA A 42 -5.58 6.07 -1.43
N PHE A 43 -6.26 7.03 -2.08
CA PHE A 43 -6.58 6.94 -3.52
C PHE A 43 -5.73 7.86 -4.40
N VAL A 44 -4.92 8.74 -3.83
CA VAL A 44 -4.16 9.73 -4.59
C VAL A 44 -3.19 9.07 -5.59
N PRO A 45 -2.44 8.02 -5.26
CA PRO A 45 -1.60 7.34 -6.24
C PRO A 45 -2.39 6.71 -7.39
N ALA A 46 -3.56 6.11 -7.11
CA ALA A 46 -4.42 5.58 -8.18
C ALA A 46 -4.94 6.69 -9.08
N LEU A 47 -5.43 7.80 -8.51
CA LEU A 47 -5.92 8.95 -9.26
C LEU A 47 -4.81 9.57 -10.12
N ALA A 48 -3.60 9.72 -9.58
CA ALA A 48 -2.43 10.18 -10.32
C ALA A 48 -2.12 9.26 -11.51
N ALA A 49 -2.17 7.94 -11.30
CA ALA A 49 -1.97 6.95 -12.36
C ALA A 49 -3.09 7.03 -13.42
N ILE A 50 -4.34 7.15 -13.01
CA ILE A 50 -5.50 7.26 -13.90
C ILE A 50 -5.41 8.53 -14.74
N VAL A 51 -5.15 9.68 -14.11
CA VAL A 51 -4.99 10.96 -14.81
C VAL A 51 -3.85 10.89 -15.82
N THR A 52 -2.70 10.35 -15.39
CA THR A 52 -1.55 10.23 -16.28
C THR A 52 -1.84 9.32 -17.47
N ARG A 53 -2.45 8.14 -17.24
CA ARG A 53 -2.77 7.17 -18.30
C ARG A 53 -3.84 7.69 -19.25
N ARG A 54 -4.88 8.35 -18.72
CA ARG A 54 -6.06 8.73 -19.50
C ARG A 54 -5.84 10.00 -20.32
N TRP A 55 -5.19 11.00 -19.71
CA TRP A 55 -5.13 12.36 -20.30
C TRP A 55 -3.71 12.78 -20.72
N ILE A 56 -2.66 12.36 -20.02
CA ILE A 56 -1.29 12.82 -20.29
C ILE A 56 -0.61 11.89 -21.29
N THR A 57 -0.53 10.59 -21.00
CA THR A 57 0.13 9.62 -21.90
C THR A 57 -0.82 8.98 -22.90
N ARG A 58 -2.12 9.00 -22.63
CA ARG A 58 -3.19 8.45 -23.47
C ARG A 58 -2.99 6.97 -23.82
N GLU A 59 -2.38 6.19 -22.92
CA GLU A 59 -2.06 4.77 -23.14
C GLU A 59 -3.23 3.82 -22.83
N GLY A 60 -4.32 4.32 -22.21
CA GLY A 60 -5.46 3.52 -21.82
C GLY A 60 -5.18 2.58 -20.65
N PHE A 61 -6.01 1.54 -20.46
CA PHE A 61 -5.99 0.65 -19.30
C PHE A 61 -5.89 -0.84 -19.64
N ALA A 62 -5.66 -1.21 -20.90
CA ALA A 62 -5.66 -2.60 -21.34
C ALA A 62 -4.57 -3.45 -20.64
N ASP A 63 -3.43 -2.83 -20.33
CA ASP A 63 -2.27 -3.42 -19.65
C ASP A 63 -2.19 -3.08 -18.15
N ALA A 64 -3.24 -2.47 -17.59
CA ALA A 64 -3.23 -1.97 -16.20
C ALA A 64 -3.51 -3.05 -15.14
N GLY A 65 -3.69 -4.30 -15.53
CA GLY A 65 -3.90 -5.40 -14.57
C GLY A 65 -5.24 -5.37 -13.84
N LEU A 66 -6.24 -4.62 -14.35
CA LEU A 66 -7.54 -4.43 -13.69
C LEU A 66 -8.46 -5.65 -13.78
N ARG A 67 -8.10 -6.66 -14.56
CA ARG A 67 -8.90 -7.89 -14.71
C ARG A 67 -8.37 -8.98 -13.77
N PRO A 68 -9.16 -9.45 -12.80
CA PRO A 68 -8.78 -10.58 -11.97
C PRO A 68 -8.53 -11.82 -12.83
N ARG A 69 -7.42 -12.53 -12.58
CA ARG A 69 -7.06 -13.78 -13.25
C ARG A 69 -7.12 -14.92 -12.26
N LEU A 70 -8.28 -15.13 -11.63
CA LEU A 70 -8.43 -16.04 -10.50
C LEU A 70 -7.96 -17.46 -10.84
N SER A 71 -8.36 -18.02 -11.99
CA SER A 71 -7.96 -19.37 -12.38
C SER A 71 -6.48 -19.48 -12.77
N ALA A 72 -5.93 -18.46 -13.46
CA ALA A 72 -4.55 -18.49 -13.93
C ALA A 72 -3.52 -18.11 -12.86
N ALA A 73 -3.92 -17.41 -11.78
CA ALA A 73 -3.05 -16.91 -10.75
C ALA A 73 -3.49 -17.33 -9.32
N TRP A 74 -4.27 -18.40 -9.19
CA TRP A 74 -4.80 -18.86 -7.92
C TRP A 74 -3.72 -19.09 -6.85
N THR A 75 -2.55 -19.63 -7.25
CA THR A 75 -1.42 -19.82 -6.35
C THR A 75 -0.89 -18.51 -5.79
N SER A 76 -0.82 -17.45 -6.60
CA SER A 76 -0.42 -16.11 -6.14
C SER A 76 -1.42 -15.53 -5.15
N TYR A 77 -2.72 -15.71 -5.40
CA TYR A 77 -3.77 -15.29 -4.45
C TYR A 77 -3.71 -16.09 -3.15
N ALA A 78 -3.50 -17.40 -3.24
CA ALA A 78 -3.35 -18.26 -2.06
C ALA A 78 -2.12 -17.85 -1.23
N ILE A 79 -0.97 -17.63 -1.88
CA ILE A 79 0.24 -17.15 -1.21
C ILE A 79 -0.01 -15.78 -0.57
N ALA A 80 -0.62 -14.85 -1.26
CA ALA A 80 -0.91 -13.52 -0.73
C ALA A 80 -1.83 -13.58 0.51
N ALA A 81 -2.80 -14.50 0.52
CA ALA A 81 -3.70 -14.70 1.65
C ALA A 81 -3.03 -15.40 2.84
N LEU A 82 -2.18 -16.39 2.58
CA LEU A 82 -1.57 -17.23 3.63
C LEU A 82 -0.26 -16.68 4.17
N LEU A 83 0.48 -15.88 3.40
CA LEU A 83 1.79 -15.35 3.78
C LEU A 83 1.75 -14.52 5.07
N PRO A 84 0.80 -13.58 5.28
CA PRO A 84 0.69 -12.84 6.54
C PRO A 84 0.47 -13.75 7.75
N ILE A 85 -0.35 -14.79 7.59
CA ILE A 85 -0.61 -15.79 8.63
C ILE A 85 0.67 -16.57 8.96
N GLY A 86 1.40 -17.00 7.92
CA GLY A 86 2.68 -17.70 8.08
C GLY A 86 3.74 -16.82 8.77
N ILE A 87 3.83 -15.54 8.42
CA ILE A 87 4.74 -14.59 9.07
C ILE A 87 4.37 -14.44 10.55
N LEU A 88 3.09 -14.23 10.87
CA LEU A 88 2.63 -14.08 12.24
C LEU A 88 2.89 -15.34 13.06
N ALA A 89 2.56 -16.51 12.54
CA ALA A 89 2.80 -17.79 13.21
C ALA A 89 4.29 -18.02 13.47
N THR A 90 5.15 -17.71 12.49
CA THR A 90 6.60 -17.84 12.65
C THR A 90 7.15 -16.86 13.68
N ALA A 91 6.71 -15.60 13.66
CA ALA A 91 7.12 -14.60 14.65
C ALA A 91 6.68 -14.99 16.06
N SER A 92 5.44 -15.50 16.23
CA SER A 92 4.94 -15.99 17.52
C SER A 92 5.73 -17.19 18.02
N ALA A 93 6.04 -18.15 17.15
CA ALA A 93 6.85 -19.31 17.49
C ALA A 93 8.27 -18.92 17.94
N LEU A 94 8.91 -17.98 17.23
CA LEU A 94 10.23 -17.46 17.60
C LEU A 94 10.19 -16.70 18.92
N ALA A 95 9.16 -15.88 19.16
CA ALA A 95 9.00 -15.14 20.40
C ALA A 95 8.81 -16.09 21.60
N GLY A 96 8.04 -17.17 21.42
CA GLY A 96 7.91 -18.23 22.42
C GLY A 96 9.22 -19.00 22.66
N ALA A 97 9.91 -19.40 21.59
CA ALA A 97 11.18 -20.14 21.69
C ALA A 97 12.31 -19.32 22.34
N THR A 98 12.32 -18.01 22.17
CA THR A 98 13.29 -17.09 22.78
C THR A 98 12.91 -16.59 24.17
N GLY A 99 11.71 -16.96 24.69
CA GLY A 99 11.20 -16.51 25.99
C GLY A 99 10.72 -15.05 26.01
N VAL A 100 10.65 -14.39 24.85
CA VAL A 100 10.08 -13.03 24.73
C VAL A 100 8.57 -13.05 24.99
N TRP A 101 7.92 -14.17 24.67
CA TRP A 101 6.52 -14.41 24.93
C TRP A 101 6.33 -15.74 25.68
N ASP A 102 5.67 -15.67 26.85
CA ASP A 102 5.33 -16.87 27.62
C ASP A 102 4.06 -17.53 27.04
N VAL A 103 4.28 -18.45 26.12
CA VAL A 103 3.18 -19.21 25.48
C VAL A 103 2.41 -20.07 26.48
N ALA A 104 3.08 -20.54 27.55
CA ALA A 104 2.43 -21.40 28.57
C ALA A 104 1.46 -20.59 29.47
N ALA A 105 1.73 -19.30 29.65
CA ALA A 105 0.85 -18.41 30.39
C ALA A 105 -0.30 -17.84 29.54
N TRP A 106 -0.24 -18.00 28.20
CA TRP A 106 -1.28 -17.48 27.31
C TRP A 106 -2.55 -18.33 27.40
N GLN A 107 -3.67 -17.66 27.69
CA GLN A 107 -4.98 -18.27 27.71
C GLN A 107 -5.82 -17.70 26.57
N PHE A 108 -6.19 -18.56 25.62
CA PHE A 108 -7.06 -18.18 24.53
C PHE A 108 -8.43 -17.72 25.05
N GLY A 109 -8.83 -16.51 24.77
CA GLY A 109 -10.03 -15.89 25.29
C GLY A 109 -10.87 -15.18 24.23
N ARG A 110 -11.86 -14.43 24.71
CA ARG A 110 -12.77 -13.64 23.86
C ARG A 110 -12.02 -12.61 23.02
N ASP A 111 -11.02 -11.97 23.59
CA ASP A 111 -10.28 -10.90 22.91
C ASP A 111 -9.44 -11.44 21.74
N ASP A 112 -8.91 -12.67 21.88
CA ASP A 112 -8.24 -13.37 20.79
C ASP A 112 -9.20 -13.69 19.64
N LEU A 113 -10.43 -14.15 19.97
CA LEU A 113 -11.46 -14.37 18.95
C LEU A 113 -11.86 -13.07 18.23
N LEU A 114 -12.01 -11.98 18.97
CA LEU A 114 -12.31 -10.67 18.40
C LEU A 114 -11.16 -10.18 17.51
N PHE A 115 -9.92 -10.37 17.96
CA PHE A 115 -8.73 -10.04 17.16
C PHE A 115 -8.66 -10.85 15.88
N VAL A 116 -8.89 -12.16 15.94
CA VAL A 116 -8.93 -13.02 14.74
C VAL A 116 -10.05 -12.57 13.79
N GLY A 117 -11.24 -12.32 14.31
CA GLY A 117 -12.36 -11.79 13.51
C GLY A 117 -12.01 -10.47 12.82
N PHE A 118 -11.43 -9.54 13.57
CA PHE A 118 -10.95 -8.26 13.05
C PHE A 118 -9.87 -8.46 11.97
N ALA A 119 -8.88 -9.32 12.23
CA ALA A 119 -7.79 -9.61 11.30
C ALA A 119 -8.25 -10.26 9.99
N LEU A 120 -9.39 -10.95 10.00
CA LEU A 120 -9.98 -11.53 8.78
C LEU A 120 -10.85 -10.54 8.02
N VAL A 121 -11.60 -9.69 8.72
CA VAL A 121 -12.57 -8.77 8.11
C VAL A 121 -11.92 -7.49 7.60
N VAL A 122 -11.03 -6.89 8.38
CA VAL A 122 -10.44 -5.59 8.05
C VAL A 122 -9.67 -5.58 6.74
N PRO A 123 -8.82 -6.57 6.40
CA PRO A 123 -8.13 -6.58 5.11
C PRO A 123 -9.10 -6.62 3.91
N VAL A 124 -10.24 -7.30 4.05
CA VAL A 124 -11.25 -7.39 2.99
C VAL A 124 -11.96 -6.04 2.82
N VAL A 125 -12.37 -5.42 3.92
CA VAL A 125 -13.06 -4.11 3.91
C VAL A 125 -12.12 -3.00 3.47
N ALA A 126 -10.85 -3.04 3.89
CA ALA A 126 -9.83 -2.07 3.53
C ALA A 126 -9.15 -2.33 2.16
N ALA A 127 -9.44 -3.46 1.51
CA ALA A 127 -8.86 -3.81 0.20
C ALA A 127 -8.96 -2.69 -0.86
N PRO A 128 -10.09 -1.95 -0.99
CA PRO A 128 -10.16 -0.83 -1.93
C PRO A 128 -9.17 0.30 -1.61
N ILE A 129 -8.90 0.54 -0.33
CA ILE A 129 -7.96 1.56 0.14
C ILE A 129 -6.54 1.16 -0.26
N PHE A 130 -6.12 -0.04 0.09
CA PHE A 130 -4.81 -0.58 -0.30
C PHE A 130 -4.65 -0.67 -1.82
N TRP A 131 -5.72 -1.05 -2.53
CA TRP A 131 -5.71 -1.04 -3.98
C TRP A 131 -5.42 0.35 -4.56
N GLY A 132 -5.92 1.41 -3.93
CA GLY A 132 -5.67 2.80 -4.35
C GLY A 132 -4.17 3.12 -4.40
N GLU A 133 -3.43 2.77 -3.37
CA GLU A 133 -1.98 2.94 -3.35
C GLU A 133 -1.26 1.98 -4.31
N GLU A 134 -1.58 0.69 -4.25
CA GLU A 134 -0.93 -0.35 -5.05
C GLU A 134 -1.12 -0.15 -6.56
N PHE A 135 -2.26 0.37 -6.99
CA PHE A 135 -2.48 0.69 -8.40
C PHE A 135 -1.53 1.78 -8.89
N GLY A 136 -1.25 2.78 -8.06
CA GLY A 136 -0.29 3.84 -8.38
C GLY A 136 1.16 3.37 -8.30
N TRP A 137 1.56 2.85 -7.15
CA TRP A 137 2.96 2.54 -6.89
C TRP A 137 3.42 1.25 -7.59
N THR A 138 2.64 0.19 -7.49
CA THR A 138 3.02 -1.13 -7.99
C THR A 138 2.61 -1.35 -9.44
N ALA A 139 1.34 -1.11 -9.79
CA ALA A 139 0.86 -1.39 -11.14
C ALA A 139 1.23 -0.31 -12.16
N TYR A 140 1.41 0.95 -11.73
CA TYR A 140 1.81 2.04 -12.65
C TYR A 140 3.30 2.35 -12.58
N LEU A 141 3.82 2.80 -11.42
CA LEU A 141 5.17 3.35 -11.30
C LEU A 141 6.24 2.26 -11.46
N ARG A 142 6.16 1.18 -10.67
CA ARG A 142 7.19 0.14 -10.64
C ARG A 142 7.52 -0.40 -12.03
N ASP A 143 6.52 -0.66 -12.85
CA ASP A 143 6.73 -1.24 -14.17
C ASP A 143 7.34 -0.25 -15.19
N ARG A 144 7.40 1.02 -14.83
CA ARG A 144 7.97 2.10 -15.67
C ARG A 144 9.35 2.56 -15.20
N LEU A 145 9.74 2.20 -13.97
CA LEU A 145 11.07 2.45 -13.45
C LEU A 145 12.06 1.37 -13.91
N VAL A 146 13.28 1.78 -14.20
CA VAL A 146 14.45 0.92 -14.47
C VAL A 146 14.09 -0.37 -15.25
N PRO A 147 13.68 -0.28 -16.54
CA PRO A 147 13.30 -1.42 -17.35
C PRO A 147 14.40 -2.50 -17.39
N GLY A 148 14.02 -3.77 -17.32
CA GLY A 148 14.95 -4.90 -17.39
C GLY A 148 15.71 -5.21 -16.10
N ARG A 149 15.52 -4.42 -15.01
CA ARG A 149 16.20 -4.62 -13.72
C ARG A 149 15.19 -4.77 -12.59
N PRO A 150 14.63 -5.96 -12.34
CA PRO A 150 13.51 -6.16 -11.40
C PRO A 150 13.84 -5.71 -9.96
N VAL A 151 15.02 -6.03 -9.45
CA VAL A 151 15.42 -5.62 -8.09
C VAL A 151 15.55 -4.10 -8.01
N ALA A 152 16.26 -3.47 -8.95
CA ALA A 152 16.46 -2.02 -8.94
C ALA A 152 15.14 -1.25 -9.04
N ARG A 153 14.18 -1.72 -9.85
CA ARG A 153 12.87 -1.07 -9.95
C ARG A 153 12.06 -1.20 -8.65
N THR A 154 12.13 -2.35 -7.97
CA THR A 154 11.45 -2.56 -6.69
C THR A 154 12.05 -1.64 -5.61
N VAL A 155 13.38 -1.59 -5.51
CA VAL A 155 14.08 -0.70 -4.58
C VAL A 155 13.75 0.77 -4.88
N ALA A 156 13.81 1.19 -6.15
CA ALA A 156 13.49 2.56 -6.53
C ALA A 156 12.04 2.92 -6.21
N THR A 157 11.08 2.01 -6.45
CA THR A 157 9.68 2.23 -6.07
C THR A 157 9.54 2.37 -4.56
N GLY A 158 10.16 1.49 -3.77
CA GLY A 158 10.11 1.55 -2.31
C GLY A 158 10.71 2.84 -1.74
N LEU A 159 11.84 3.30 -2.31
CA LEU A 159 12.46 4.58 -1.90
C LEU A 159 11.54 5.77 -2.23
N ILE A 160 10.97 5.83 -3.43
CA ILE A 160 10.04 6.89 -3.81
C ILE A 160 8.79 6.87 -2.92
N TRP A 161 8.24 5.70 -2.67
CA TRP A 161 7.08 5.53 -1.81
C TRP A 161 7.38 5.90 -0.35
N GLY A 162 8.56 5.51 0.17
CA GLY A 162 9.03 5.94 1.49
C GLY A 162 9.20 7.46 1.60
N VAL A 163 9.77 8.11 0.58
CA VAL A 163 9.87 9.58 0.53
C VAL A 163 8.49 10.23 0.48
N TRP A 164 7.52 9.64 -0.22
CA TRP A 164 6.16 10.16 -0.26
C TRP A 164 5.50 10.16 1.14
N HIS A 165 5.76 9.14 1.98
CA HIS A 165 5.29 9.08 3.37
C HIS A 165 6.10 9.97 4.34
N TRP A 166 7.23 10.50 3.92
CA TRP A 166 8.16 11.22 4.80
C TRP A 166 7.53 12.32 5.68
N PRO A 167 6.55 13.11 5.22
CA PRO A 167 5.94 14.13 6.06
C PRO A 167 5.14 13.58 7.25
N LEU A 168 4.50 12.40 7.10
CA LEU A 168 3.55 11.87 8.08
C LEU A 168 4.10 11.74 9.52
N PRO A 169 5.30 11.15 9.74
CA PRO A 169 5.83 11.01 11.09
C PRO A 169 6.19 12.31 11.80
N TRP A 170 6.26 13.42 11.07
CA TRP A 170 6.71 14.71 11.61
C TRP A 170 5.57 15.68 11.88
N VAL A 171 4.39 15.39 11.36
CA VAL A 171 3.24 16.30 11.38
C VAL A 171 1.95 15.61 11.86
N GLY A 172 2.10 14.39 12.40
CA GLY A 172 1.03 13.60 13.05
C GLY A 172 0.87 13.91 14.53
#